data_44ed2f9228494388474575b39c9b1eaa
#
_entry.id   44ed2f9228494388474575b39c9b1eaa
#
_cell.length_a   1.000
_cell.length_b   1.000
_cell.length_c   1.000
_cell.angle_alpha   90.00
_cell.angle_beta   90.00
_cell.angle_gamma   90.00
#
_symmetry.space_group_name_H-M   'P 1'
#
loop_
_entity.id
_entity.type
_entity.pdbx_description
1 polymer ?
#
loop_
_entity_poly.entity_id
_entity_poly.type
_entity_poly.pdbx_seq_one_letter_code
_entity_poly.pdbx_strand_id
1 'polypeptide(L)'
;SEANTRLIYCSLTGYGQTGPMASDAGHDINYIAISGVLGSLGPVDQPPLPPLNLVADFAGGSLFALNGILSALYEREKSGQGQYIDAAMMDGCLSMMAMHFPIWETPFMAGRGENFTGGHFPFYRCYQCSDGKYMSVGAIEPQFYASLCAKLGLGDVPEQMNTALWESTAKQFEAAFKTKTRSEWEQVFDGSDACVAPVLTPDEVWAHPQVQARCQSVQDRSVPPAPALSRSPMNRGEVDETNQTYAVLRELGFMDEDIAAAMPKHSAEMEMVQAWPQKV
;
A
#
# COMPACT_ATOMS: atom_id res chain seq x y z
N SER A 1 -0.73 -23.38 23.30
CA SER A 1 -1.84 -23.84 24.18
C SER A 1 -1.42 -25.19 24.79
N GLU A 2 -1.97 -25.53 25.95
CA GLU A 2 -1.68 -26.84 26.61
C GLU A 2 -2.12 -28.02 25.73
N ALA A 3 -3.17 -27.85 24.92
CA ALA A 3 -3.69 -28.89 24.03
C ALA A 3 -2.85 -29.09 22.76
N ASN A 4 -2.15 -28.07 22.28
CA ASN A 4 -1.28 -28.14 21.11
C ASN A 4 -0.10 -27.18 21.25
N THR A 5 1.05 -27.74 21.67
CA THR A 5 2.26 -26.97 21.88
C THR A 5 2.89 -26.46 20.58
N ARG A 6 2.45 -26.95 19.42
CA ARG A 6 2.92 -26.53 18.10
C ARG A 6 2.00 -25.48 17.45
N LEU A 7 0.91 -25.07 18.11
CA LEU A 7 -0.02 -24.10 17.57
C LEU A 7 0.64 -22.73 17.39
N ILE A 8 0.52 -22.18 16.19
CA ILE A 8 0.80 -20.78 15.92
C ILE A 8 -0.55 -20.07 15.87
N TYR A 9 -0.73 -19.09 16.75
CA TYR A 9 -1.96 -18.32 16.85
C TYR A 9 -1.66 -16.84 16.60
N CYS A 10 -2.24 -16.27 15.54
CA CYS A 10 -2.05 -14.88 15.17
C CYS A 10 -3.34 -14.09 15.40
N SER A 11 -3.27 -13.07 16.25
CA SER A 11 -4.31 -12.05 16.43
C SER A 11 -3.97 -10.83 15.60
N LEU A 12 -4.67 -10.62 14.49
CA LEU A 12 -4.59 -9.40 13.69
C LEU A 12 -5.66 -8.42 14.19
N THR A 13 -5.21 -7.30 14.75
CA THR A 13 -6.09 -6.28 15.34
C THR A 13 -5.63 -4.86 15.01
N GLY A 14 -6.47 -3.87 15.28
CA GLY A 14 -6.13 -2.47 15.03
C GLY A 14 -5.02 -1.93 15.93
N TYR A 15 -5.20 -2.09 17.25
CA TYR A 15 -4.36 -1.46 18.27
C TYR A 15 -3.54 -2.45 19.11
N GLY A 16 -3.60 -3.76 18.81
CA GLY A 16 -2.93 -4.79 19.60
C GLY A 16 -3.79 -5.32 20.74
N GLN A 17 -3.24 -6.33 21.45
CA GLN A 17 -3.91 -7.03 22.54
C GLN A 17 -3.69 -6.38 23.90
N THR A 18 -2.87 -5.35 23.97
CA THR A 18 -2.50 -4.64 25.19
C THR A 18 -2.61 -3.12 25.01
N GLY A 19 -2.55 -2.38 26.10
CA GLY A 19 -2.65 -0.92 26.06
C GLY A 19 -4.08 -0.40 26.16
N PRO A 20 -4.24 0.94 26.28
CA PRO A 20 -5.53 1.55 26.58
C PRO A 20 -6.58 1.40 25.47
N MET A 21 -6.16 1.18 24.24
CA MET A 21 -7.03 1.06 23.06
C MET A 21 -7.25 -0.39 22.59
N ALA A 22 -6.83 -1.38 23.36
CA ALA A 22 -6.91 -2.79 22.93
C ALA A 22 -8.34 -3.28 22.62
N SER A 23 -9.36 -2.66 23.23
CA SER A 23 -10.78 -2.96 23.00
C SER A 23 -11.51 -1.93 22.13
N ASP A 24 -10.78 -0.92 21.62
CA ASP A 24 -11.42 0.15 20.85
C ASP A 24 -11.66 -0.30 19.41
N ALA A 25 -12.78 0.16 18.86
CA ALA A 25 -13.09 -0.01 17.45
C ALA A 25 -12.31 1.00 16.59
N GLY A 26 -11.96 0.61 15.38
CA GLY A 26 -11.31 1.49 14.42
C GLY A 26 -11.23 0.85 13.05
N HIS A 27 -10.78 1.65 12.09
CA HIS A 27 -10.47 1.26 10.72
C HIS A 27 -9.08 1.78 10.33
N ASP A 28 -8.59 1.44 9.15
CA ASP A 28 -7.27 1.85 8.63
C ASP A 28 -6.92 3.31 8.98
N ILE A 29 -7.83 4.24 8.67
CA ILE A 29 -7.61 5.67 8.91
C ILE A 29 -7.30 6.01 10.38
N ASN A 30 -7.88 5.28 11.33
CA ASN A 30 -7.65 5.50 12.75
C ASN A 30 -6.27 4.96 13.17
N TYR A 31 -5.87 3.82 12.64
CA TYR A 31 -4.57 3.20 12.94
C TYR A 31 -3.41 4.01 12.35
N ILE A 32 -3.55 4.49 11.10
CA ILE A 32 -2.55 5.38 10.49
C ILE A 32 -2.53 6.76 11.13
N ALA A 33 -3.64 7.23 11.72
CA ALA A 33 -3.67 8.50 12.45
C ALA A 33 -2.83 8.44 13.73
N ILE A 34 -3.00 7.39 14.54
CA ILE A 34 -2.27 7.20 15.80
C ILE A 34 -0.78 6.92 15.57
N SER A 35 -0.44 6.21 14.49
CA SER A 35 0.96 5.90 14.14
C SER A 35 1.74 7.09 13.53
N GLY A 36 1.09 8.23 13.28
CA GLY A 36 1.73 9.39 12.67
C GLY A 36 1.80 9.38 11.14
N VAL A 37 1.49 8.26 10.49
CA VAL A 37 1.47 8.14 9.02
C VAL A 37 0.52 9.16 8.41
N LEU A 38 -0.74 9.18 8.84
CA LEU A 38 -1.75 10.10 8.28
C LEU A 38 -1.36 11.56 8.50
N GLY A 39 -0.81 11.89 9.68
CA GLY A 39 -0.35 13.24 10.01
C GLY A 39 0.82 13.73 9.16
N SER A 40 1.52 12.82 8.44
CA SER A 40 2.62 13.16 7.55
C SER A 40 2.20 13.31 6.07
N LEU A 41 0.95 12.97 5.71
CA LEU A 41 0.47 12.93 4.33
C LEU A 41 -0.35 14.17 3.95
N GLY A 42 -0.16 14.60 2.71
CA GLY A 42 -0.93 15.69 2.08
C GLY A 42 -0.38 17.09 2.36
N PRO A 43 -0.96 18.12 1.72
CA PRO A 43 -0.56 19.51 1.87
C PRO A 43 -0.89 20.05 3.25
N VAL A 44 -0.15 21.08 3.69
CA VAL A 44 -0.29 21.71 5.01
C VAL A 44 -1.65 22.42 5.20
N ASP A 45 -2.12 23.05 4.15
CA ASP A 45 -3.32 23.90 4.12
C ASP A 45 -4.63 23.13 3.95
N GLN A 46 -4.55 21.80 3.85
CA GLN A 46 -5.71 20.92 3.68
C GLN A 46 -5.71 19.82 4.75
N PRO A 47 -6.86 19.18 5.01
CA PRO A 47 -6.89 17.98 5.84
C PRO A 47 -5.94 16.89 5.31
N PRO A 48 -5.34 16.07 6.19
CA PRO A 48 -4.59 14.89 5.77
C PRO A 48 -5.39 13.98 4.84
N LEU A 49 -4.75 13.46 3.80
CA LEU A 49 -5.41 12.61 2.80
C LEU A 49 -5.19 11.13 3.12
N PRO A 50 -6.26 10.34 3.38
CA PRO A 50 -6.13 8.91 3.58
C PRO A 50 -5.77 8.21 2.26
N PRO A 51 -4.73 7.34 2.24
CA PRO A 51 -4.27 6.65 1.03
C PRO A 51 -5.05 5.36 0.78
N LEU A 52 -6.39 5.41 0.76
CA LEU A 52 -7.26 4.24 0.84
C LEU A 52 -6.99 3.46 2.15
N ASN A 53 -7.31 2.18 2.19
CA ASN A 53 -6.98 1.28 3.31
C ASN A 53 -5.72 0.42 3.04
N LEU A 54 -4.78 0.96 2.28
CA LEU A 54 -3.59 0.22 1.85
C LEU A 54 -2.51 0.16 2.92
N VAL A 55 -2.48 1.14 3.83
CA VAL A 55 -1.34 1.29 4.75
C VAL A 55 -1.51 0.47 6.01
N ALA A 56 -2.62 0.61 6.74
CA ALA A 56 -2.81 -0.17 7.96
C ALA A 56 -3.36 -1.56 7.68
N ASP A 57 -4.48 -1.69 6.94
CA ASP A 57 -5.13 -2.99 6.74
C ASP A 57 -4.23 -3.97 5.97
N PHE A 58 -3.56 -3.51 4.91
CA PHE A 58 -2.74 -4.37 4.07
C PHE A 58 -1.26 -4.34 4.42
N ALA A 59 -0.59 -3.19 4.35
CA ALA A 59 0.85 -3.14 4.56
C ALA A 59 1.22 -3.38 6.02
N GLY A 60 0.75 -2.55 6.95
CA GLY A 60 1.04 -2.63 8.38
C GLY A 60 0.39 -3.80 9.09
N GLY A 61 -0.76 -4.28 8.60
CA GLY A 61 -1.51 -5.40 9.16
C GLY A 61 -1.23 -6.72 8.47
N SER A 62 -1.89 -6.95 7.34
CA SER A 62 -1.90 -8.27 6.69
C SER A 62 -0.51 -8.77 6.32
N LEU A 63 0.36 -7.92 5.74
CA LEU A 63 1.72 -8.33 5.37
C LEU A 63 2.62 -8.53 6.59
N PHE A 64 2.47 -7.75 7.66
CA PHE A 64 3.19 -7.97 8.91
C PHE A 64 2.72 -9.24 9.61
N ALA A 65 1.41 -9.51 9.65
CA ALA A 65 0.87 -10.76 10.18
C ALA A 65 1.39 -11.97 9.40
N LEU A 66 1.39 -11.92 8.07
CA LEU A 66 1.95 -12.97 7.22
C LEU A 66 3.44 -13.20 7.50
N ASN A 67 4.23 -12.12 7.62
CA ASN A 67 5.64 -12.21 7.98
C ASN A 67 5.82 -12.88 9.36
N GLY A 68 5.03 -12.47 10.35
CA GLY A 68 5.04 -13.07 11.70
C GLY A 68 4.72 -14.57 11.65
N ILE A 69 3.70 -14.98 10.90
CA ILE A 69 3.31 -16.38 10.74
C ILE A 69 4.44 -17.19 10.07
N LEU A 70 5.02 -16.69 8.98
CA LEU A 70 6.12 -17.38 8.29
C LEU A 70 7.36 -17.49 9.18
N SER A 71 7.69 -16.46 9.94
CA SER A 71 8.78 -16.47 10.92
C SER A 71 8.55 -17.48 12.03
N ALA A 72 7.33 -17.54 12.55
CA ALA A 72 6.95 -18.51 13.58
C ALA A 72 6.95 -19.96 13.05
N LEU A 73 6.53 -20.17 11.80
CA LEU A 73 6.64 -21.47 11.13
C LEU A 73 8.09 -21.92 11.00
N TYR A 74 8.97 -21.03 10.56
CA TYR A 74 10.39 -21.32 10.43
C TYR A 74 11.07 -21.57 11.79
N GLU A 75 10.72 -20.82 12.81
CA GLU A 75 11.20 -21.02 14.18
C GLU A 75 10.73 -22.38 14.73
N ARG A 76 9.45 -22.71 14.54
CA ARG A 76 8.86 -23.97 14.97
C ARG A 76 9.54 -25.22 14.39
N GLU A 77 10.08 -25.13 13.17
CA GLU A 77 10.86 -26.24 12.59
C GLU A 77 12.16 -26.53 13.36
N LYS A 78 12.67 -25.56 14.13
CA LYS A 78 13.85 -25.69 14.97
C LYS A 78 13.52 -26.07 16.42
N SER A 79 12.56 -25.37 17.02
CA SER A 79 12.19 -25.53 18.42
C SER A 79 11.17 -26.66 18.67
N GLY A 80 10.37 -26.99 17.66
CA GLY A 80 9.21 -27.86 17.80
C GLY A 80 8.01 -27.19 18.45
N GLN A 81 8.07 -25.89 18.79
CA GLN A 81 7.05 -25.16 19.52
C GLN A 81 6.37 -24.09 18.64
N GLY A 82 5.08 -23.95 18.81
CA GLY A 82 4.34 -22.82 18.27
C GLY A 82 4.40 -21.59 19.18
N GLN A 83 3.79 -20.50 18.75
CA GLN A 83 3.78 -19.25 19.52
C GLN A 83 2.55 -18.41 19.21
N TYR A 84 2.28 -17.47 20.10
CA TYR A 84 1.30 -16.42 19.90
C TYR A 84 1.92 -15.23 19.17
N ILE A 85 1.19 -14.66 18.23
CA ILE A 85 1.57 -13.47 17.46
C ILE A 85 0.51 -12.40 17.71
N ASP A 86 0.89 -11.31 18.32
CA ASP A 86 0.10 -10.07 18.36
C ASP A 86 0.48 -9.21 17.15
N ALA A 87 -0.39 -9.12 16.17
CA ALA A 87 -0.17 -8.39 14.93
C ALA A 87 -1.06 -7.15 14.91
N ALA A 88 -0.63 -6.09 15.58
CA ALA A 88 -1.33 -4.82 15.58
C ALA A 88 -1.05 -4.04 14.30
N MET A 89 -2.10 -3.59 13.58
CA MET A 89 -1.97 -2.76 12.38
C MET A 89 -1.24 -1.46 12.68
N MET A 90 -1.51 -0.85 13.82
CA MET A 90 -0.83 0.36 14.28
C MET A 90 0.68 0.14 14.46
N ASP A 91 1.10 -0.97 15.05
CA ASP A 91 2.51 -1.29 15.26
C ASP A 91 3.26 -1.51 13.94
N GLY A 92 2.61 -2.17 12.97
CA GLY A 92 3.15 -2.29 11.63
C GLY A 92 3.32 -0.93 10.95
N CYS A 93 2.37 -0.02 11.11
CA CYS A 93 2.48 1.36 10.64
C CYS A 93 3.63 2.11 11.31
N LEU A 94 3.80 1.98 12.64
CA LEU A 94 4.94 2.55 13.37
C LEU A 94 6.27 2.00 12.84
N SER A 95 6.35 0.69 12.59
CA SER A 95 7.52 0.05 12.00
C SER A 95 7.89 0.63 10.63
N MET A 96 6.90 0.91 9.78
CA MET A 96 7.13 1.55 8.48
C MET A 96 7.62 2.99 8.59
N MET A 97 7.30 3.68 9.69
CA MET A 97 7.78 5.03 9.99
C MET A 97 9.20 5.08 10.58
N ALA A 98 9.84 3.94 10.78
CA ALA A 98 11.15 3.86 11.44
C ALA A 98 12.26 4.69 10.76
N MET A 99 12.21 4.85 9.44
CA MET A 99 13.13 5.73 8.70
C MET A 99 12.78 7.21 8.88
N HIS A 100 11.51 7.54 9.03
CA HIS A 100 11.00 8.91 9.02
C HIS A 100 11.13 9.60 10.39
N PHE A 101 10.87 8.89 11.48
CA PHE A 101 10.93 9.46 12.83
C PHE A 101 12.30 10.06 13.19
N PRO A 102 13.45 9.41 12.92
CA PRO A 102 14.75 9.98 13.28
C PRO A 102 15.14 11.25 12.52
N ILE A 103 14.51 11.48 11.35
CA ILE A 103 14.80 12.64 10.49
C ILE A 103 13.65 13.66 10.47
N TRP A 104 12.62 13.47 11.32
CA TRP A 104 11.52 14.42 11.45
C TRP A 104 12.02 15.77 12.00
N GLU A 105 11.45 16.87 11.55
CA GLU A 105 11.90 18.25 11.84
C GLU A 105 13.31 18.59 11.32
N THR A 106 13.86 17.80 10.41
CA THR A 106 15.07 18.17 9.67
C THR A 106 14.70 18.84 8.34
N PRO A 107 15.66 19.46 7.61
CA PRO A 107 15.40 20.05 6.30
C PRO A 107 14.83 19.07 5.26
N PHE A 108 15.00 17.75 5.44
CA PHE A 108 14.44 16.72 4.57
C PHE A 108 13.01 16.31 4.95
N MET A 109 12.62 16.54 6.21
CA MET A 109 11.35 16.16 6.79
C MET A 109 10.84 17.28 7.71
N ALA A 110 10.70 18.48 7.16
CA ALA A 110 10.34 19.68 7.94
C ALA A 110 8.90 19.62 8.50
N GLY A 111 8.05 18.81 7.90
CA GLY A 111 6.69 18.60 8.37
C GLY A 111 5.78 18.04 7.27
N ARG A 112 4.50 17.97 7.56
CA ARG A 112 3.49 17.57 6.56
C ARG A 112 3.49 18.54 5.38
N GLY A 113 3.52 18.02 4.17
CA GLY A 113 3.58 18.81 2.95
C GLY A 113 4.97 19.38 2.62
N GLU A 114 5.93 19.27 3.53
CA GLU A 114 7.31 19.77 3.38
C GLU A 114 8.34 18.65 3.56
N ASN A 115 7.96 17.42 3.25
CA ASN A 115 8.84 16.27 3.39
C ASN A 115 9.33 15.75 2.03
N PHE A 116 10.49 15.08 2.07
CA PHE A 116 11.23 14.60 0.92
C PHE A 116 10.41 13.73 -0.04
N THR A 117 9.60 12.82 0.50
CA THR A 117 8.78 11.88 -0.28
C THR A 117 7.31 12.28 -0.33
N GLY A 118 6.94 13.43 0.21
CA GLY A 118 5.56 13.90 0.31
C GLY A 118 5.10 14.85 -0.80
N GLY A 119 5.90 15.03 -1.85
CA GLY A 119 5.53 15.86 -2.99
C GLY A 119 5.93 17.33 -2.90
N HIS A 120 6.74 17.72 -1.90
CA HIS A 120 7.25 19.07 -1.77
C HIS A 120 8.40 19.36 -2.75
N PHE A 121 9.30 18.40 -2.93
CA PHE A 121 10.49 18.57 -3.75
C PHE A 121 10.13 18.59 -5.25
N PRO A 122 10.70 19.50 -6.07
CA PRO A 122 10.38 19.58 -7.50
C PRO A 122 10.62 18.28 -8.24
N PHE A 123 11.62 17.54 -7.81
CA PHE A 123 12.03 16.27 -8.42
C PHE A 123 11.40 15.03 -7.75
N TYR A 124 10.43 15.23 -6.84
CA TYR A 124 9.63 14.15 -6.24
C TYR A 124 8.18 14.58 -6.01
N ARG A 125 7.40 14.67 -7.08
CA ARG A 125 5.98 15.06 -7.05
C ARG A 125 5.26 14.75 -8.35
N CYS A 126 3.93 14.96 -8.37
CA CYS A 126 3.12 14.86 -9.58
C CYS A 126 2.94 16.22 -10.26
N TYR A 127 2.97 16.21 -11.61
CA TYR A 127 2.76 17.38 -12.45
C TYR A 127 1.60 17.19 -13.41
N GLN A 128 0.75 18.22 -13.54
CA GLN A 128 -0.37 18.19 -14.42
C GLN A 128 0.05 18.48 -15.87
N CYS A 129 -0.45 17.64 -16.78
CA CYS A 129 -0.29 17.79 -18.23
C CYS A 129 -1.37 18.66 -18.84
N SER A 130 -1.24 19.00 -20.15
CA SER A 130 -2.20 19.83 -20.87
C SER A 130 -3.61 19.26 -20.96
N ASP A 131 -3.75 17.93 -20.91
CA ASP A 131 -5.02 17.20 -20.93
C ASP A 131 -5.66 17.00 -19.53
N GLY A 132 -5.12 17.64 -18.50
CA GLY A 132 -5.58 17.52 -17.12
C GLY A 132 -5.14 16.26 -16.38
N LYS A 133 -4.50 15.30 -17.06
CA LYS A 133 -3.89 14.11 -16.45
C LYS A 133 -2.53 14.46 -15.82
N TYR A 134 -1.87 13.47 -15.22
CA TYR A 134 -0.65 13.73 -14.44
C TYR A 134 0.49 12.80 -14.82
N MET A 135 1.72 13.32 -14.72
CA MET A 135 2.95 12.54 -14.65
C MET A 135 3.49 12.58 -13.22
N SER A 136 4.01 11.46 -12.75
CA SER A 136 4.79 11.36 -11.51
C SER A 136 6.27 11.50 -11.81
N VAL A 137 6.97 12.25 -10.98
CA VAL A 137 8.43 12.47 -11.06
C VAL A 137 9.04 11.96 -9.76
N GLY A 138 10.09 11.15 -9.87
CA GLY A 138 10.87 10.59 -8.77
C GLY A 138 12.37 10.67 -9.03
N ALA A 139 12.86 11.75 -9.66
CA ALA A 139 14.23 11.95 -10.13
C ALA A 139 15.16 12.42 -8.99
N ILE A 140 15.38 11.57 -7.99
CA ILE A 140 16.12 11.90 -6.77
C ILE A 140 17.63 12.02 -7.04
N GLU A 141 18.20 11.05 -7.75
CA GLU A 141 19.62 11.01 -8.03
C GLU A 141 20.01 12.04 -9.11
N PRO A 142 21.23 12.64 -9.02
CA PRO A 142 21.63 13.72 -9.93
C PRO A 142 21.56 13.36 -11.41
N GLN A 143 21.88 12.12 -11.79
CA GLN A 143 21.82 11.66 -13.19
C GLN A 143 20.36 11.59 -13.70
N PHE A 144 19.42 11.16 -12.87
CA PHE A 144 18.00 11.11 -13.23
C PHE A 144 17.41 12.51 -13.31
N TYR A 145 17.82 13.40 -12.40
CA TYR A 145 17.43 14.81 -12.44
C TYR A 145 17.95 15.52 -13.71
N ALA A 146 19.20 15.27 -14.10
CA ALA A 146 19.76 15.83 -15.34
C ALA A 146 18.99 15.29 -16.57
N SER A 147 18.66 13.99 -16.59
CA SER A 147 17.84 13.39 -17.65
C SER A 147 16.44 14.02 -17.72
N LEU A 148 15.79 14.22 -16.57
CA LEU A 148 14.50 14.90 -16.46
C LEU A 148 14.56 16.30 -17.05
N CYS A 149 15.51 17.14 -16.61
CA CYS A 149 15.67 18.51 -17.09
C CYS A 149 15.91 18.58 -18.61
N ALA A 150 16.74 17.69 -19.12
CA ALA A 150 17.01 17.60 -20.56
C ALA A 150 15.74 17.23 -21.35
N LYS A 151 14.97 16.26 -20.88
CA LYS A 151 13.71 15.83 -21.51
C LYS A 151 12.61 16.90 -21.42
N LEU A 152 12.60 17.70 -20.36
CA LEU A 152 11.72 18.86 -20.24
C LEU A 152 12.15 20.04 -21.14
N GLY A 153 13.33 19.99 -21.74
CA GLY A 153 13.85 21.03 -22.62
C GLY A 153 14.33 22.28 -21.86
N LEU A 154 14.75 22.12 -20.62
CA LEU A 154 15.30 23.25 -19.85
C LEU A 154 16.72 23.56 -20.30
N GLY A 155 16.94 24.80 -20.74
CA GLY A 155 18.26 25.26 -21.19
C GLY A 155 19.25 25.38 -20.03
N ASP A 156 18.81 25.98 -18.94
CA ASP A 156 19.58 26.08 -17.70
C ASP A 156 19.02 25.08 -16.69
N VAL A 157 19.84 24.12 -16.25
CA VAL A 157 19.45 23.10 -15.27
C VAL A 157 19.56 23.73 -13.88
N PRO A 158 18.44 23.89 -13.15
CA PRO A 158 18.47 24.40 -11.77
C PRO A 158 19.29 23.50 -10.85
N GLU A 159 20.01 24.09 -9.90
CA GLU A 159 20.76 23.34 -8.90
C GLU A 159 19.77 22.55 -8.01
N GLN A 160 19.83 21.21 -8.12
CA GLN A 160 18.83 20.28 -7.55
C GLN A 160 18.63 20.47 -6.04
N MET A 161 19.71 20.58 -5.28
CA MET A 161 19.68 20.61 -3.82
C MET A 161 19.62 22.02 -3.23
N ASN A 162 19.52 23.05 -4.07
CA ASN A 162 19.33 24.42 -3.62
C ASN A 162 17.87 24.68 -3.27
N THR A 163 17.55 24.62 -1.98
CA THR A 163 16.18 24.78 -1.47
C THR A 163 15.55 26.12 -1.83
N ALA A 164 16.36 27.19 -1.97
CA ALA A 164 15.88 28.50 -2.37
C ALA A 164 15.33 28.54 -3.81
N LEU A 165 15.72 27.57 -4.65
CA LEU A 165 15.26 27.46 -6.03
C LEU A 165 14.08 26.52 -6.20
N TRP A 166 13.70 25.72 -5.20
CA TRP A 166 12.69 24.66 -5.37
C TRP A 166 11.34 25.18 -5.84
N GLU A 167 10.85 26.28 -5.28
CA GLU A 167 9.58 26.86 -5.72
C GLU A 167 9.64 27.31 -7.19
N SER A 168 10.72 27.99 -7.59
CA SER A 168 10.89 28.43 -8.98
C SER A 168 11.10 27.27 -9.94
N THR A 169 11.84 26.24 -9.53
CA THR A 169 12.05 25.01 -10.29
C THR A 169 10.75 24.25 -10.48
N ALA A 170 9.94 24.12 -9.41
CA ALA A 170 8.62 23.49 -9.50
C ALA A 170 7.71 24.20 -10.51
N LYS A 171 7.70 25.54 -10.51
CA LYS A 171 6.93 26.33 -11.48
C LYS A 171 7.44 26.15 -12.93
N GLN A 172 8.76 26.02 -13.13
CA GLN A 172 9.32 25.72 -14.45
C GLN A 172 8.88 24.33 -14.94
N PHE A 173 8.92 23.30 -14.06
CA PHE A 173 8.48 21.96 -14.40
C PHE A 173 6.95 21.93 -14.66
N GLU A 174 6.15 22.62 -13.85
CA GLU A 174 4.70 22.77 -14.09
C GLU A 174 4.42 23.39 -15.46
N ALA A 175 5.12 24.45 -15.81
CA ALA A 175 4.97 25.10 -17.12
C ALA A 175 5.38 24.15 -18.26
N ALA A 176 6.48 23.40 -18.10
CA ALA A 176 6.93 22.43 -19.10
C ALA A 176 5.92 21.28 -19.26
N PHE A 177 5.47 20.65 -18.18
CA PHE A 177 4.50 19.54 -18.25
C PHE A 177 3.17 19.96 -18.88
N LYS A 178 2.73 21.19 -18.68
CA LYS A 178 1.52 21.74 -19.31
C LYS A 178 1.60 21.92 -20.83
N THR A 179 2.79 21.79 -21.45
CA THR A 179 2.96 21.93 -22.89
C THR A 179 2.49 20.74 -23.71
N LYS A 180 2.35 19.57 -23.09
CA LYS A 180 1.99 18.31 -23.77
C LYS A 180 0.96 17.53 -22.96
N THR A 181 0.24 16.65 -23.63
CA THR A 181 -0.63 15.65 -23.00
C THR A 181 0.19 14.59 -22.25
N ARG A 182 -0.45 13.86 -21.34
CA ARG A 182 0.22 12.74 -20.66
C ARG A 182 0.79 11.73 -21.65
N SER A 183 0.05 11.36 -22.68
CA SER A 183 0.50 10.38 -23.69
C SER A 183 1.71 10.87 -24.50
N GLU A 184 1.78 12.17 -24.83
CA GLU A 184 2.95 12.75 -25.46
C GLU A 184 4.17 12.74 -24.55
N TRP A 185 3.98 12.99 -23.23
CA TRP A 185 5.05 12.88 -22.24
C TRP A 185 5.52 11.44 -22.04
N GLU A 186 4.61 10.47 -22.03
CA GLU A 186 4.98 9.04 -22.02
C GLU A 186 5.96 8.72 -23.15
N GLN A 187 5.69 9.21 -24.38
CA GLN A 187 6.60 9.02 -25.52
C GLN A 187 7.96 9.75 -25.35
N VAL A 188 7.95 10.98 -24.80
CA VAL A 188 9.19 11.74 -24.54
C VAL A 188 10.10 11.03 -23.53
N PHE A 189 9.51 10.42 -22.50
CA PHE A 189 10.26 9.75 -21.43
C PHE A 189 10.51 8.25 -21.69
N ASP A 190 9.92 7.68 -22.74
CA ASP A 190 10.14 6.29 -23.11
C ASP A 190 11.65 6.01 -23.30
N GLY A 191 12.10 4.88 -22.70
CA GLY A 191 13.50 4.45 -22.75
C GLY A 191 14.49 5.39 -22.07
N SER A 192 14.04 6.32 -21.21
CA SER A 192 14.92 7.22 -20.45
C SER A 192 14.99 6.87 -18.97
N ASP A 193 16.10 7.25 -18.31
CA ASP A 193 16.33 7.08 -16.88
C ASP A 193 15.86 8.32 -16.07
N ALA A 194 14.85 9.05 -16.55
CA ALA A 194 14.40 10.28 -15.89
C ALA A 194 13.50 10.03 -14.66
N CYS A 195 13.19 8.79 -14.32
CA CYS A 195 12.28 8.41 -13.25
C CYS A 195 10.92 9.13 -13.33
N VAL A 196 10.34 9.15 -14.53
CA VAL A 196 9.03 9.75 -14.82
C VAL A 196 8.08 8.67 -15.32
N ALA A 197 6.88 8.65 -14.78
CA ALA A 197 5.85 7.69 -15.16
C ALA A 197 4.45 8.33 -15.21
N PRO A 198 3.52 7.82 -16.03
CA PRO A 198 2.14 8.30 -16.03
C PRO A 198 1.43 7.95 -14.72
N VAL A 199 0.63 8.87 -14.21
CA VAL A 199 -0.33 8.55 -13.14
C VAL A 199 -1.58 7.97 -13.78
N LEU A 200 -1.75 6.67 -13.64
CA LEU A 200 -2.88 5.93 -14.22
C LEU A 200 -4.05 5.88 -13.24
N THR A 201 -5.27 5.96 -13.77
CA THR A 201 -6.46 5.59 -12.99
C THR A 201 -6.59 4.07 -12.92
N PRO A 202 -7.36 3.51 -11.96
CA PRO A 202 -7.58 2.06 -11.87
C PRO A 202 -8.12 1.41 -13.15
N ASP A 203 -8.86 2.16 -13.98
CA ASP A 203 -9.34 1.66 -15.27
C ASP A 203 -8.26 1.63 -16.35
N GLU A 204 -7.30 2.54 -16.30
CA GLU A 204 -6.20 2.64 -17.27
C GLU A 204 -5.08 1.62 -17.03
N VAL A 205 -4.94 1.12 -15.79
CA VAL A 205 -3.86 0.21 -15.37
C VAL A 205 -3.76 -1.03 -16.28
N TRP A 206 -4.89 -1.60 -16.67
CA TRP A 206 -4.95 -2.84 -17.42
C TRP A 206 -4.48 -2.72 -18.89
N ALA A 207 -4.46 -1.50 -19.41
CA ALA A 207 -3.94 -1.22 -20.75
C ALA A 207 -2.44 -0.94 -20.75
N HIS A 208 -1.81 -0.75 -19.59
CA HIS A 208 -0.39 -0.42 -19.52
C HIS A 208 0.50 -1.60 -19.87
N PRO A 209 1.50 -1.47 -20.80
CA PRO A 209 2.30 -2.58 -21.30
C PRO A 209 3.03 -3.38 -20.20
N GLN A 210 3.58 -2.70 -19.19
CA GLN A 210 4.24 -3.35 -18.05
C GLN A 210 3.28 -4.21 -17.23
N VAL A 211 2.04 -3.76 -17.07
CA VAL A 211 1.01 -4.53 -16.35
C VAL A 211 0.61 -5.75 -17.18
N GLN A 212 0.37 -5.57 -18.48
CA GLN A 212 0.04 -6.66 -19.39
C GLN A 212 1.14 -7.74 -19.44
N ALA A 213 2.41 -7.32 -19.44
CA ALA A 213 3.54 -8.26 -19.44
C ALA A 213 3.67 -9.07 -18.14
N ARG A 214 3.14 -8.56 -17.02
CA ARG A 214 3.24 -9.22 -15.71
C ARG A 214 1.94 -9.88 -15.25
N CYS A 215 0.80 -9.52 -15.83
CA CYS A 215 -0.51 -10.07 -15.49
C CYS A 215 -0.92 -11.11 -16.52
N GLN A 216 -1.24 -12.33 -16.09
CA GLN A 216 -1.63 -13.44 -16.98
C GLN A 216 -3.04 -13.26 -17.58
N SER A 217 -3.90 -12.52 -16.90
CA SER A 217 -5.25 -12.23 -17.37
C SER A 217 -5.64 -10.80 -17.01
N VAL A 218 -5.65 -9.93 -18.03
CA VAL A 218 -6.14 -8.55 -17.92
C VAL A 218 -7.66 -8.44 -18.14
N GLN A 219 -8.27 -9.48 -18.70
CA GLN A 219 -9.69 -9.46 -19.08
C GLN A 219 -10.62 -9.48 -17.87
N ASP A 220 -10.26 -10.20 -16.83
CA ASP A 220 -11.02 -10.32 -15.58
C ASP A 220 -10.56 -9.34 -14.50
N ARG A 221 -9.65 -8.41 -14.81
CA ARG A 221 -9.02 -7.48 -13.84
C ARG A 221 -8.42 -8.21 -12.63
N SER A 222 -7.86 -9.39 -12.91
CA SER A 222 -7.34 -10.29 -11.91
C SER A 222 -5.89 -9.99 -11.60
N VAL A 223 -5.63 -9.55 -10.37
CA VAL A 223 -4.26 -9.24 -9.91
C VAL A 223 -3.48 -10.55 -9.73
N PRO A 224 -2.27 -10.68 -10.32
CA PRO A 224 -1.44 -11.87 -10.13
C PRO A 224 -0.97 -11.95 -8.67
N PRO A 225 -0.71 -13.16 -8.15
CA PRO A 225 -0.08 -13.32 -6.87
C PRO A 225 1.31 -12.65 -6.84
N ALA A 226 1.63 -12.01 -5.73
CA ALA A 226 2.93 -11.40 -5.49
C ALA A 226 3.45 -11.79 -4.10
N PRO A 227 4.79 -12.05 -3.96
CA PRO A 227 5.81 -12.07 -5.00
C PRO A 227 5.73 -13.31 -5.91
N ALA A 228 6.26 -13.24 -7.13
CA ALA A 228 6.37 -14.40 -8.01
C ALA A 228 7.52 -15.31 -7.55
N LEU A 229 7.23 -16.57 -7.25
CA LEU A 229 8.22 -17.57 -6.82
C LEU A 229 8.60 -18.45 -8.01
N SER A 230 9.90 -18.57 -8.30
CA SER A 230 10.39 -19.29 -9.49
C SER A 230 10.20 -20.81 -9.46
N ARG A 231 10.19 -21.42 -8.27
CA ARG A 231 10.07 -22.87 -8.09
C ARG A 231 8.73 -23.31 -7.50
N SER A 232 8.04 -22.42 -6.83
CA SER A 232 6.76 -22.66 -6.15
C SER A 232 5.77 -21.58 -6.58
N PRO A 233 5.36 -21.57 -7.87
CA PRO A 233 4.46 -20.54 -8.35
C PRO A 233 3.16 -20.61 -7.56
N MET A 234 2.72 -19.43 -7.09
CA MET A 234 1.42 -19.31 -6.44
C MET A 234 0.35 -19.37 -7.54
N ASN A 235 -0.54 -20.35 -7.42
CA ASN A 235 -1.74 -20.40 -8.25
C ASN A 235 -2.86 -19.66 -7.52
N ARG A 236 -3.55 -18.80 -8.24
CA ARG A 236 -4.83 -18.29 -7.76
C ARG A 236 -5.82 -19.45 -7.81
N GLY A 237 -6.23 -19.96 -6.68
CA GLY A 237 -7.31 -20.96 -6.60
C GLY A 237 -8.61 -20.39 -7.17
N GLU A 238 -9.48 -21.24 -7.66
CA GLU A 238 -10.85 -20.85 -7.92
C GLU A 238 -11.48 -20.38 -6.60
N VAL A 239 -12.13 -19.22 -6.62
CA VAL A 239 -12.86 -18.74 -5.47
C VAL A 239 -14.15 -19.55 -5.41
N ASP A 240 -14.23 -20.46 -4.44
CA ASP A 240 -15.48 -21.11 -4.12
C ASP A 240 -16.32 -20.14 -3.29
N GLU A 241 -17.34 -19.57 -3.91
CA GLU A 241 -18.26 -18.61 -3.26
C GLU A 241 -19.27 -19.31 -2.31
N THR A 242 -19.22 -20.63 -2.21
CA THR A 242 -20.10 -21.37 -1.31
C THR A 242 -19.61 -21.28 0.14
N ASN A 243 -20.57 -21.29 1.07
CA ASN A 243 -20.24 -21.34 2.49
C ASN A 243 -19.73 -22.74 2.86
N GLN A 244 -18.41 -22.88 2.97
CA GLN A 244 -17.72 -24.14 3.27
C GLN A 244 -17.72 -24.50 4.76
N THR A 245 -18.26 -23.66 5.63
CA THR A 245 -18.18 -23.86 7.10
C THR A 245 -18.64 -25.25 7.52
N TYR A 246 -19.79 -25.71 6.99
CA TYR A 246 -20.31 -27.04 7.29
C TYR A 246 -19.38 -28.17 6.83
N ALA A 247 -18.82 -28.06 5.64
CA ALA A 247 -17.93 -29.08 5.09
C ALA A 247 -16.65 -29.19 5.91
N VAL A 248 -16.02 -28.06 6.21
CA VAL A 248 -14.78 -27.99 7.00
C VAL A 248 -14.98 -28.51 8.42
N LEU A 249 -16.07 -28.13 9.10
CA LEU A 249 -16.32 -28.58 10.46
C LEU A 249 -16.63 -30.10 10.50
N ARG A 250 -17.29 -30.65 9.49
CA ARG A 250 -17.49 -32.09 9.35
C ARG A 250 -16.21 -32.86 9.15
N GLU A 251 -15.29 -32.36 8.30
CA GLU A 251 -13.97 -32.94 8.10
C GLU A 251 -13.14 -32.95 9.39
N LEU A 252 -13.34 -31.94 10.25
CA LEU A 252 -12.72 -31.87 11.58
C LEU A 252 -13.40 -32.76 12.64
N GLY A 253 -14.48 -33.50 12.26
CA GLY A 253 -15.13 -34.47 13.12
C GLY A 253 -16.23 -33.90 13.99
N PHE A 254 -16.71 -32.69 13.78
CA PHE A 254 -17.85 -32.12 14.48
C PHE A 254 -19.17 -32.76 14.01
N MET A 255 -20.07 -33.00 14.92
CA MET A 255 -21.40 -33.51 14.61
C MET A 255 -22.31 -32.38 14.09
N ASP A 256 -23.25 -32.71 13.23
CA ASP A 256 -24.17 -31.72 12.64
C ASP A 256 -24.93 -30.89 13.66
N GLU A 257 -25.29 -31.50 14.81
CA GLU A 257 -25.96 -30.80 15.90
C GLU A 257 -25.07 -29.74 16.55
N ASP A 258 -23.77 -30.02 16.74
CA ASP A 258 -22.81 -29.10 17.32
C ASP A 258 -22.51 -27.95 16.33
N ILE A 259 -22.42 -28.27 15.05
CA ILE A 259 -22.22 -27.27 13.98
C ILE A 259 -23.40 -26.31 13.93
N ALA A 260 -24.65 -26.88 13.94
CA ALA A 260 -25.86 -26.07 13.92
C ALA A 260 -26.06 -25.21 15.19
N ALA A 261 -25.57 -25.67 16.34
CA ALA A 261 -25.58 -24.90 17.58
C ALA A 261 -24.57 -23.76 17.61
N ALA A 262 -23.42 -23.95 16.96
CA ALA A 262 -22.32 -22.97 16.90
C ALA A 262 -22.51 -21.92 15.80
N MET A 263 -23.31 -22.21 14.77
CA MET A 263 -23.62 -21.27 13.70
C MET A 263 -24.45 -20.09 14.21
N PRO A 264 -24.03 -18.84 13.96
CA PRO A 264 -24.84 -17.69 14.36
C PRO A 264 -26.19 -17.72 13.68
N LYS A 265 -27.25 -17.66 14.47
CA LYS A 265 -28.63 -17.53 13.98
C LYS A 265 -28.76 -16.14 13.32
N HIS A 266 -28.62 -16.08 12.02
CA HIS A 266 -28.84 -14.87 11.19
C HIS A 266 -28.28 -13.60 11.86
N SER A 267 -27.02 -13.29 11.64
CA SER A 267 -26.45 -12.07 12.17
C SER A 267 -26.73 -10.89 11.23
N ALA A 268 -26.93 -9.71 11.78
CA ALA A 268 -27.03 -8.44 11.06
C ALA A 268 -25.81 -8.17 10.14
N GLU A 269 -24.70 -8.88 10.34
CA GLU A 269 -23.50 -8.85 9.48
C GLU A 269 -23.78 -9.42 8.08
N MET A 270 -24.62 -10.46 7.94
CA MET A 270 -25.00 -10.96 6.61
C MET A 270 -25.89 -9.97 5.85
N GLU A 271 -26.74 -9.21 6.55
CA GLU A 271 -27.54 -8.15 5.91
C GLU A 271 -26.67 -6.98 5.45
N MET A 272 -25.58 -6.63 6.18
CA MET A 272 -24.64 -5.60 5.76
C MET A 272 -23.85 -6.00 4.52
N VAL A 273 -23.42 -7.26 4.39
CA VAL A 273 -22.71 -7.76 3.19
C VAL A 273 -23.65 -7.80 1.98
N GLN A 274 -24.93 -8.10 2.17
CA GLN A 274 -25.95 -8.04 1.09
C GLN A 274 -26.32 -6.60 0.70
N ALA A 275 -26.18 -5.63 1.62
CA ALA A 275 -26.43 -4.21 1.36
C ALA A 275 -25.25 -3.50 0.67
N TRP A 276 -24.10 -4.17 0.54
CA TRP A 276 -22.97 -3.61 -0.21
C TRP A 276 -23.35 -3.50 -1.69
N PRO A 277 -23.11 -2.33 -2.35
CA PRO A 277 -23.53 -2.16 -3.74
C PRO A 277 -22.95 -3.26 -4.61
N GLN A 278 -23.80 -4.13 -5.12
CA GLN A 278 -23.44 -5.08 -6.15
C GLN A 278 -23.04 -4.29 -7.40
N LYS A 279 -21.95 -4.69 -8.06
CA LYS A 279 -21.58 -4.06 -9.33
C LYS A 279 -22.77 -4.15 -10.30
N VAL A 280 -23.28 -3.00 -10.72
CA VAL A 280 -24.22 -2.88 -11.84
C VAL A 280 -23.47 -3.11 -13.15
#